data_e74b87f16fc5d53617416799501f929f
#
_entry.id   e74b87f16fc5d53617416799501f929f
#
_cell.length_a   1.000
_cell.length_b   1.000
_cell.length_c   1.000
_cell.angle_alpha   90.00
_cell.angle_beta   90.00
_cell.angle_gamma   90.00
#
_symmetry.space_group_name_H-M   'P 1'
#
loop_
_entity.id
_entity.type
_entity.pdbx_description
1 polymer ?
#
loop_
_entity_poly.entity_id
_entity_poly.type
_entity_poly.pdbx_seq_one_letter_code
_entity_poly.pdbx_strand_id
1 'polypeptide(L)'
;MKRDKHCFDVTEEGLEMDGAFVAPFYPVLREKRLIHTQSPQKVRKEYHIYVKLADGSELGTHTFTSINNIRYSEYWDECCDAELTSTARKGLQIFLQHIVMQQEYVVCYEVERLGLCMVEPVIFIYGYRKAIVPDGINILFSSQVPIVSDEGKQGNIQELLYYAKRLITLRPGITDILFYVRILGVLRPLLEETGCPADFFVGLFGASGTQKSTYAKLFFAEDSAQFLSFSSYNGKQILKRVEQYSGHIVVVDDYHPLAKKYDREKQQSALDAIARNADSGQGALVVITGEFMEGCFSLQDRMIQISVPKSTTDGYVLSKELQQLQCQKDMLGSLVYEFAQKVYGNFDKMKEQTQKLFLQQENNIYTFRIERNIKFLVVAIRLFEICFPEISAWGIEKQLETSLKSVLENQKKHMDIVRRLEYDKDWTREVFLMLSSPGFKRKYEFSKTASDMNEIIVEGDRIYITEMVLEREMGRFLECRVKSSDISEHLSKTQVLEEDQSLARTKKKNGIRYYVISRSRLKLYYLSTVSRDK
;
A
#
# COMPACT_ATOMS: atom_id res chain seq x y z
N MET A 1 -36.82 -36.75 22.05
CA MET A 1 -35.95 -36.44 23.20
C MET A 1 -36.82 -36.23 24.42
N LYS A 2 -36.75 -37.13 25.47
CA LYS A 2 -37.38 -36.87 26.73
C LYS A 2 -36.72 -35.66 27.37
N ARG A 3 -37.48 -34.59 27.58
CA ARG A 3 -37.04 -33.45 28.39
C ARG A 3 -37.11 -33.92 29.83
N ASP A 4 -35.99 -34.34 30.42
CA ASP A 4 -35.86 -34.43 31.85
C ASP A 4 -35.98 -33.01 32.38
N LYS A 5 -37.12 -32.71 33.00
CA LYS A 5 -37.38 -31.43 33.64
C LYS A 5 -36.75 -31.46 35.02
N HIS A 6 -35.48 -31.15 35.13
CA HIS A 6 -34.88 -30.83 36.42
C HIS A 6 -35.45 -29.51 36.93
N CYS A 7 -35.78 -29.45 38.22
CA CYS A 7 -36.14 -28.23 38.90
C CYS A 7 -34.88 -27.64 39.51
N PHE A 8 -34.63 -26.36 39.27
CA PHE A 8 -33.49 -25.64 39.80
C PHE A 8 -33.99 -24.52 40.70
N ASP A 9 -33.48 -24.48 41.94
CA ASP A 9 -33.73 -23.43 42.89
C ASP A 9 -32.41 -22.74 43.28
N VAL A 10 -32.44 -21.41 43.35
CA VAL A 10 -31.34 -20.60 43.85
C VAL A 10 -31.72 -20.13 45.22
N THR A 11 -31.05 -20.68 46.24
CA THR A 11 -31.30 -20.41 47.66
C THR A 11 -30.18 -19.52 48.23
N GLU A 12 -30.34 -19.11 49.50
CA GLU A 12 -29.30 -18.38 50.22
C GLU A 12 -28.03 -19.23 50.45
N GLU A 13 -28.13 -20.55 50.31
CA GLU A 13 -26.99 -21.49 50.44
C GLU A 13 -26.31 -21.78 49.10
N GLY A 14 -26.92 -21.42 47.96
CA GLY A 14 -26.37 -21.64 46.61
C GLY A 14 -27.37 -22.28 45.65
N LEU A 15 -26.87 -23.16 44.78
CA LEU A 15 -27.66 -23.84 43.74
C LEU A 15 -28.13 -25.20 44.21
N GLU A 16 -29.43 -25.45 44.06
CA GLU A 16 -30.06 -26.76 44.26
C GLU A 16 -30.63 -27.29 42.92
N MET A 17 -30.65 -28.62 42.76
CA MET A 17 -31.27 -29.33 41.64
C MET A 17 -32.14 -30.47 42.20
N ASP A 18 -33.44 -30.45 41.90
CA ASP A 18 -34.44 -31.42 42.40
C ASP A 18 -34.45 -31.55 43.92
N GLY A 19 -34.21 -30.44 44.63
CA GLY A 19 -34.13 -30.38 46.10
C GLY A 19 -32.82 -30.88 46.70
N ALA A 20 -31.83 -31.21 45.88
CA ALA A 20 -30.49 -31.59 46.33
C ALA A 20 -29.49 -30.45 46.10
N PHE A 21 -28.67 -30.13 47.13
CA PHE A 21 -27.62 -29.12 47.03
C PHE A 21 -26.56 -29.50 45.99
N VAL A 22 -26.23 -28.57 45.12
CA VAL A 22 -25.26 -28.73 44.03
C VAL A 22 -23.96 -27.99 44.32
N ALA A 23 -24.03 -26.69 44.62
CA ALA A 23 -22.85 -25.86 44.82
C ALA A 23 -23.20 -24.61 45.67
N PRO A 24 -22.25 -24.09 46.49
CA PRO A 24 -22.44 -22.87 47.30
C PRO A 24 -22.47 -21.59 46.48
N PHE A 25 -22.68 -21.71 45.20
CA PHE A 25 -22.76 -20.63 44.22
C PHE A 25 -23.64 -21.05 43.04
N TYR A 26 -24.02 -20.09 42.21
CA TYR A 26 -24.70 -20.39 40.97
C TYR A 26 -24.10 -19.61 39.80
N PRO A 27 -23.87 -20.29 38.67
CA PRO A 27 -23.37 -19.62 37.48
C PRO A 27 -24.49 -18.83 36.80
N VAL A 28 -24.13 -17.65 36.29
CA VAL A 28 -25.03 -16.79 35.52
C VAL A 28 -24.45 -16.62 34.13
N LEU A 29 -25.25 -16.93 33.11
CA LEU A 29 -24.88 -16.69 31.74
C LEU A 29 -25.08 -15.20 31.42
N ARG A 30 -23.98 -14.49 31.28
CA ARG A 30 -23.99 -13.08 30.86
C ARG A 30 -24.37 -12.94 29.41
N GLU A 31 -23.74 -13.75 28.54
CA GLU A 31 -23.93 -13.70 27.10
C GLU A 31 -23.46 -15.02 26.47
N LYS A 32 -24.13 -15.43 25.39
CA LYS A 32 -23.62 -16.47 24.50
C LYS A 32 -23.41 -15.89 23.09
N ARG A 33 -22.24 -16.13 22.54
CA ARG A 33 -21.82 -15.59 21.26
C ARG A 33 -21.69 -16.67 20.20
N LEU A 34 -22.16 -16.34 19.00
CA LEU A 34 -21.86 -17.07 17.77
C LEU A 34 -20.89 -16.23 16.97
N ILE A 35 -19.62 -16.62 16.95
CA ILE A 35 -18.55 -15.82 16.36
C ILE A 35 -18.20 -16.38 15.00
N HIS A 36 -18.39 -15.55 13.97
CA HIS A 36 -17.93 -15.80 12.61
C HIS A 36 -16.51 -15.28 12.46
N THR A 37 -15.55 -16.17 12.18
CA THR A 37 -14.14 -15.81 11.96
C THR A 37 -13.88 -15.57 10.47
N GLN A 38 -12.98 -14.66 10.14
CA GLN A 38 -12.67 -14.27 8.78
C GLN A 38 -11.77 -15.28 8.07
N SER A 39 -10.76 -15.83 8.76
CA SER A 39 -9.79 -16.74 8.16
C SER A 39 -9.26 -17.77 9.20
N PRO A 40 -9.48 -19.07 9.00
CA PRO A 40 -10.41 -19.68 8.08
C PRO A 40 -11.85 -19.35 8.43
N GLN A 41 -12.73 -19.31 7.43
CA GLN A 41 -14.16 -19.01 7.64
C GLN A 41 -14.80 -20.14 8.49
N LYS A 42 -14.88 -19.91 9.79
CA LYS A 42 -15.40 -20.85 10.79
C LYS A 42 -16.37 -20.13 11.69
N VAL A 43 -17.23 -20.94 12.32
CA VAL A 43 -18.15 -20.46 13.33
C VAL A 43 -17.75 -21.11 14.66
N ARG A 44 -17.46 -20.31 15.66
CA ARG A 44 -17.21 -20.78 17.02
C ARG A 44 -18.25 -20.25 17.98
N LYS A 45 -18.48 -20.98 19.06
CA LYS A 45 -19.40 -20.59 20.13
C LYS A 45 -18.59 -20.18 21.35
N GLU A 46 -19.03 -19.13 22.00
CA GLU A 46 -18.51 -18.71 23.30
C GLU A 46 -19.64 -18.48 24.29
N TYR A 47 -19.38 -18.83 25.55
CA TYR A 47 -20.29 -18.67 26.65
C TYR A 47 -19.57 -17.89 27.73
N HIS A 48 -20.03 -16.67 27.99
CA HIS A 48 -19.48 -15.78 29.01
C HIS A 48 -20.27 -15.97 30.29
N ILE A 49 -19.65 -16.58 31.29
CA ILE A 49 -20.28 -16.97 32.51
C ILE A 49 -19.57 -16.29 33.69
N TYR A 50 -20.31 -15.71 34.58
CA TYR A 50 -19.81 -15.29 35.88
C TYR A 50 -20.53 -16.08 36.97
N VAL A 51 -19.99 -16.05 38.18
CA VAL A 51 -20.55 -16.79 39.32
C VAL A 51 -21.06 -15.80 40.35
N LYS A 52 -22.27 -16.05 40.89
CA LYS A 52 -22.76 -15.40 42.07
C LYS A 52 -22.58 -16.33 43.26
N LEU A 53 -21.97 -15.81 44.32
CA LEU A 53 -21.84 -16.51 45.61
C LEU A 53 -23.10 -16.33 46.46
N ALA A 54 -23.24 -17.12 47.49
CA ALA A 54 -24.39 -17.07 48.40
C ALA A 54 -24.54 -15.71 49.11
N ASP A 55 -23.45 -14.99 49.35
CA ASP A 55 -23.43 -13.64 49.91
C ASP A 55 -23.82 -12.53 48.91
N GLY A 56 -24.12 -12.90 47.66
CA GLY A 56 -24.48 -12.00 46.59
C GLY A 56 -23.30 -11.37 45.85
N SER A 57 -22.06 -11.64 46.26
CA SER A 57 -20.87 -11.20 45.57
C SER A 57 -20.71 -11.88 44.20
N GLU A 58 -20.03 -11.22 43.25
CA GLU A 58 -19.81 -11.74 41.91
C GLU A 58 -18.32 -12.01 41.68
N LEU A 59 -18.01 -13.21 41.22
CA LEU A 59 -16.68 -13.53 40.70
C LEU A 59 -16.56 -13.23 39.23
N GLY A 60 -15.34 -12.97 38.78
CA GLY A 60 -15.03 -12.51 37.40
C GLY A 60 -15.60 -13.42 36.31
N THR A 61 -15.88 -12.83 35.16
CA THR A 61 -16.41 -13.54 34.00
C THR A 61 -15.37 -14.49 33.42
N HIS A 62 -15.73 -15.74 33.20
CA HIS A 62 -14.95 -16.74 32.49
C HIS A 62 -15.58 -17.07 31.14
N THR A 63 -14.75 -17.36 30.12
CA THR A 63 -15.23 -17.68 28.77
C THR A 63 -14.99 -19.15 28.43
N PHE A 64 -16.06 -19.85 28.11
CA PHE A 64 -16.02 -21.23 27.65
C PHE A 64 -16.33 -21.34 26.16
N THR A 65 -15.61 -22.20 25.46
CA THR A 65 -15.84 -22.49 24.02
C THR A 65 -16.76 -23.68 23.77
N SER A 66 -17.05 -24.46 24.80
CA SER A 66 -17.95 -25.62 24.73
C SER A 66 -18.63 -25.86 26.09
N ILE A 67 -19.94 -26.09 26.05
CA ILE A 67 -20.71 -26.46 27.25
C ILE A 67 -20.20 -27.78 27.86
N ASN A 68 -19.71 -28.69 27.03
CA ASN A 68 -19.19 -29.97 27.52
C ASN A 68 -17.89 -29.81 28.34
N ASN A 69 -17.07 -28.83 28.03
CA ASN A 69 -15.82 -28.56 28.71
C ASN A 69 -16.04 -27.87 30.07
N ILE A 70 -17.19 -27.24 30.26
CA ILE A 70 -17.55 -26.56 31.51
C ILE A 70 -17.47 -27.50 32.71
N ARG A 71 -17.89 -28.75 32.53
CA ARG A 71 -17.85 -29.76 33.60
C ARG A 71 -16.45 -29.99 34.17
N TYR A 72 -15.41 -29.87 33.35
CA TYR A 72 -14.03 -30.21 33.72
C TYR A 72 -13.18 -28.97 34.02
N SER A 73 -13.79 -27.79 34.04
CA SER A 73 -13.06 -26.54 34.27
C SER A 73 -12.59 -26.43 35.72
N GLU A 74 -11.33 -26.08 35.90
CA GLU A 74 -10.75 -25.72 37.20
C GLU A 74 -11.35 -24.44 37.78
N TYR A 75 -11.96 -23.60 36.94
CA TYR A 75 -12.63 -22.36 37.34
C TYR A 75 -13.65 -22.55 38.45
N TRP A 76 -14.33 -23.72 38.49
CA TRP A 76 -15.29 -24.01 39.57
C TRP A 76 -14.63 -24.22 40.95
N ASP A 77 -13.38 -24.68 40.95
CA ASP A 77 -12.63 -24.90 42.20
C ASP A 77 -12.14 -23.57 42.77
N GLU A 78 -11.98 -22.54 41.95
CA GLU A 78 -11.68 -21.17 42.37
C GLU A 78 -12.90 -20.47 43.00
N CYS A 79 -14.12 -21.01 42.76
CA CYS A 79 -15.37 -20.43 43.24
C CYS A 79 -15.79 -20.95 44.63
N CYS A 80 -15.08 -21.90 45.22
CA CYS A 80 -15.37 -22.44 46.53
C CYS A 80 -14.11 -23.00 47.22
N ASP A 81 -14.11 -23.01 48.56
CA ASP A 81 -12.98 -23.48 49.38
C ASP A 81 -12.77 -25.00 49.35
N ALA A 82 -13.61 -25.77 48.66
CA ALA A 82 -13.56 -27.21 48.57
C ALA A 82 -13.69 -27.71 47.14
N GLU A 83 -12.99 -28.82 46.83
CA GLU A 83 -13.16 -29.49 45.53
C GLU A 83 -14.60 -29.93 45.31
N LEU A 84 -15.18 -29.52 44.18
CA LEU A 84 -16.52 -29.96 43.81
C LEU A 84 -16.54 -31.44 43.43
N THR A 85 -17.47 -32.16 43.96
CA THR A 85 -17.70 -33.57 43.60
C THR A 85 -18.07 -33.71 42.12
N SER A 86 -17.85 -34.90 41.56
CA SER A 86 -18.23 -35.17 40.16
C SER A 86 -19.75 -35.02 39.94
N THR A 87 -20.57 -35.26 40.98
CA THR A 87 -22.03 -35.07 40.95
C THR A 87 -22.38 -33.58 40.90
N ALA A 88 -21.74 -32.76 41.72
CA ALA A 88 -21.92 -31.30 41.72
C ALA A 88 -21.54 -30.69 40.36
N ARG A 89 -20.39 -31.06 39.81
CA ARG A 89 -19.97 -30.64 38.49
C ARG A 89 -20.94 -31.03 37.37
N LYS A 90 -21.56 -32.22 37.48
CA LYS A 90 -22.61 -32.65 36.55
C LYS A 90 -23.88 -31.81 36.72
N GLY A 91 -24.29 -31.52 37.96
CA GLY A 91 -25.41 -30.62 38.25
C GLY A 91 -25.23 -29.24 37.68
N LEU A 92 -24.05 -28.63 37.88
CA LEU A 92 -23.67 -27.34 37.28
C LEU A 92 -23.74 -27.39 35.75
N GLN A 93 -23.25 -28.45 35.10
CA GLN A 93 -23.33 -28.62 33.65
C GLN A 93 -24.80 -28.65 33.17
N ILE A 94 -25.68 -29.40 33.85
CA ILE A 94 -27.10 -29.50 33.50
C ILE A 94 -27.78 -28.13 33.67
N PHE A 95 -27.49 -27.42 34.77
CA PHE A 95 -28.00 -26.09 35.01
C PHE A 95 -27.57 -25.12 33.90
N LEU A 96 -26.29 -25.11 33.55
CA LEU A 96 -25.77 -24.27 32.45
C LEU A 96 -26.38 -24.61 31.11
N GLN A 97 -26.60 -25.89 30.80
CA GLN A 97 -27.33 -26.28 29.62
C GLN A 97 -28.77 -25.69 29.62
N HIS A 98 -29.42 -25.69 30.74
CA HIS A 98 -30.74 -25.13 30.91
C HIS A 98 -30.77 -23.62 30.65
N ILE A 99 -29.92 -22.84 31.31
CA ILE A 99 -29.88 -21.38 31.11
C ILE A 99 -29.39 -20.97 29.71
N VAL A 100 -28.48 -21.73 29.12
CA VAL A 100 -28.01 -21.49 27.74
C VAL A 100 -29.12 -21.72 26.71
N MET A 101 -30.04 -22.66 26.95
CA MET A 101 -31.17 -22.90 26.06
C MET A 101 -32.21 -21.77 26.09
N GLN A 102 -32.24 -20.98 27.14
CA GLN A 102 -33.23 -19.91 27.33
C GLN A 102 -32.84 -18.58 26.68
N GLN A 103 -31.57 -18.41 26.35
CA GLN A 103 -31.08 -17.19 25.70
C GLN A 103 -30.86 -17.40 24.20
N GLU A 104 -30.88 -16.31 23.43
CA GLU A 104 -30.47 -16.31 22.04
C GLU A 104 -28.98 -16.02 21.90
N TYR A 105 -28.39 -16.43 20.78
CA TYR A 105 -27.00 -16.10 20.49
C TYR A 105 -26.89 -14.65 20.01
N VAL A 106 -25.92 -13.94 20.56
CA VAL A 106 -25.44 -12.70 19.98
C VAL A 106 -24.48 -13.06 18.85
N VAL A 107 -24.84 -12.67 17.64
CA VAL A 107 -23.98 -12.89 16.46
C VAL A 107 -22.90 -11.84 16.45
N CYS A 108 -21.64 -12.30 16.39
CA CYS A 108 -20.46 -11.45 16.35
C CYS A 108 -19.58 -11.83 15.15
N TYR A 109 -18.88 -10.85 14.60
CA TYR A 109 -17.93 -11.05 13.52
C TYR A 109 -16.53 -10.69 14.02
N GLU A 110 -15.62 -11.65 14.00
CA GLU A 110 -14.23 -11.42 14.38
C GLU A 110 -13.44 -10.97 13.14
N VAL A 111 -12.76 -9.83 13.28
CA VAL A 111 -11.99 -9.21 12.20
C VAL A 111 -10.51 -9.18 12.57
N GLU A 112 -9.65 -9.49 11.60
CA GLU A 112 -8.19 -9.64 11.78
C GLU A 112 -7.38 -8.65 10.94
N ARG A 113 -8.02 -7.96 9.98
CA ARG A 113 -7.38 -7.04 9.03
C ARG A 113 -8.27 -5.83 8.75
N LEU A 114 -7.71 -4.82 8.13
CA LEU A 114 -8.43 -3.67 7.60
C LEU A 114 -9.11 -3.98 6.26
N GLY A 115 -9.96 -3.07 5.80
CA GLY A 115 -10.65 -3.13 4.52
C GLY A 115 -11.97 -3.90 4.57
N LEU A 116 -12.41 -4.37 3.42
CA LEU A 116 -13.66 -5.14 3.29
C LEU A 116 -13.43 -6.55 3.80
N CYS A 117 -14.02 -6.86 4.94
CA CYS A 117 -13.91 -8.15 5.61
C CYS A 117 -14.98 -9.13 5.18
N MET A 118 -16.19 -8.64 4.91
CA MET A 118 -17.34 -9.40 4.45
C MET A 118 -18.21 -8.54 3.52
N VAL A 119 -18.94 -9.20 2.63
CA VAL A 119 -19.88 -8.57 1.69
C VAL A 119 -21.32 -8.74 2.16
N GLU A 120 -21.63 -9.84 2.84
CA GLU A 120 -22.97 -10.15 3.38
C GLU A 120 -22.85 -10.66 4.83
N PRO A 121 -23.11 -9.81 5.83
CA PRO A 121 -23.36 -8.36 5.76
C PRO A 121 -22.09 -7.58 5.36
N VAL A 122 -22.24 -6.39 4.83
CA VAL A 122 -21.09 -5.53 4.49
C VAL A 122 -20.36 -5.12 5.78
N ILE A 123 -19.12 -5.56 5.92
CA ILE A 123 -18.24 -5.22 7.04
C ILE A 123 -16.95 -4.63 6.49
N PHE A 124 -16.79 -3.32 6.59
CA PHE A 124 -15.56 -2.62 6.23
C PHE A 124 -14.87 -2.05 7.47
N ILE A 125 -13.63 -2.41 7.68
CA ILE A 125 -12.81 -1.99 8.83
C ILE A 125 -11.83 -0.92 8.36
N TYR A 126 -12.04 0.31 8.82
CA TYR A 126 -11.15 1.42 8.53
C TYR A 126 -9.95 1.48 9.46
N GLY A 127 -10.15 1.12 10.73
CA GLY A 127 -9.11 1.08 11.76
C GLY A 127 -9.57 0.33 12.99
N TYR A 128 -8.67 0.14 13.95
CA TYR A 128 -9.05 -0.50 15.22
C TYR A 128 -10.20 0.27 15.87
N ARG A 129 -11.31 -0.42 16.15
CA ARG A 129 -12.58 0.13 16.67
C ARG A 129 -13.32 1.10 15.71
N LYS A 130 -12.91 1.19 14.45
CA LYS A 130 -13.59 1.96 13.40
C LYS A 130 -14.12 1.01 12.32
N ALA A 131 -15.35 0.56 12.49
CA ALA A 131 -16.04 -0.32 11.55
C ALA A 131 -17.19 0.44 10.88
N ILE A 132 -17.37 0.20 9.60
CA ILE A 132 -18.55 0.62 8.83
C ILE A 132 -19.36 -0.64 8.59
N VAL A 133 -20.48 -0.76 9.27
CA VAL A 133 -21.33 -1.96 9.33
C VAL A 133 -22.79 -1.55 9.42
N PRO A 134 -23.73 -2.42 8.98
CA PRO A 134 -25.15 -2.23 9.24
C PRO A 134 -25.47 -2.22 10.74
N ASP A 135 -26.58 -1.58 11.10
CA ASP A 135 -27.07 -1.55 12.47
C ASP A 135 -27.29 -2.97 13.03
N GLY A 136 -26.95 -3.15 14.30
CA GLY A 136 -27.11 -4.42 15.00
C GLY A 136 -25.99 -5.46 14.77
N ILE A 137 -24.97 -5.15 13.99
CA ILE A 137 -23.80 -6.00 13.80
C ILE A 137 -22.76 -5.77 14.90
N ASN A 138 -22.35 -6.85 15.58
CA ASN A 138 -21.32 -6.80 16.62
C ASN A 138 -19.96 -7.20 16.05
N ILE A 139 -18.96 -6.36 16.23
CA ILE A 139 -17.59 -6.60 15.77
C ILE A 139 -16.67 -6.91 16.93
N LEU A 140 -15.90 -7.97 16.79
CA LEU A 140 -14.81 -8.34 17.69
C LEU A 140 -13.48 -8.10 16.97
N PHE A 141 -12.71 -7.14 17.46
CA PHE A 141 -11.40 -6.82 16.89
C PHE A 141 -10.33 -7.74 17.46
N SER A 142 -9.68 -8.50 16.59
CA SER A 142 -8.46 -9.22 16.93
C SER A 142 -7.33 -8.24 17.29
N SER A 143 -6.41 -8.66 18.15
CA SER A 143 -5.19 -7.90 18.45
C SER A 143 -4.26 -7.70 17.25
N GLN A 144 -4.52 -8.39 16.15
CA GLN A 144 -3.77 -8.25 14.90
C GLN A 144 -4.25 -7.09 14.02
N VAL A 145 -5.45 -6.56 14.27
CA VAL A 145 -5.97 -5.42 13.50
C VAL A 145 -5.11 -4.18 13.76
N PRO A 146 -4.55 -3.55 12.72
CA PRO A 146 -3.73 -2.37 12.88
C PRO A 146 -4.50 -1.22 13.55
N ILE A 147 -3.81 -0.52 14.44
CA ILE A 147 -4.31 0.73 15.03
C ILE A 147 -3.97 1.85 14.05
N VAL A 148 -4.93 2.21 13.23
CA VAL A 148 -4.81 3.43 12.43
C VAL A 148 -5.06 4.60 13.37
N SER A 149 -4.02 5.39 13.62
CA SER A 149 -4.07 6.55 14.50
C SER A 149 -4.84 7.66 13.81
N ASP A 150 -6.14 7.61 13.94
CA ASP A 150 -7.01 8.66 13.47
C ASP A 150 -7.86 9.13 14.65
N GLU A 151 -7.23 9.81 15.58
CA GLU A 151 -7.92 10.70 16.50
C GLU A 151 -8.40 11.93 15.72
N GLY A 152 -8.99 11.69 14.53
CA GLY A 152 -9.55 12.72 13.71
C GLY A 152 -10.54 13.52 14.54
N LYS A 153 -10.20 14.75 14.86
CA LYS A 153 -11.18 15.73 15.29
C LYS A 153 -12.32 15.63 14.28
N GLN A 154 -13.54 15.37 14.75
CA GLN A 154 -14.73 15.48 13.92
C GLN A 154 -14.80 16.92 13.40
N GLY A 155 -14.11 17.18 12.29
CA GLY A 155 -14.15 18.46 11.59
C GLY A 155 -15.49 18.58 10.87
N ASN A 156 -15.97 19.79 10.74
CA ASN A 156 -17.09 20.07 9.84
C ASN A 156 -16.65 19.64 8.43
N ILE A 157 -17.50 18.93 7.69
CA ILE A 157 -17.22 18.45 6.33
C ILE A 157 -16.71 19.57 5.41
N GLN A 158 -17.17 20.80 5.58
CA GLN A 158 -16.71 21.96 4.82
C GLN A 158 -15.22 22.30 5.08
N GLU A 159 -14.77 22.15 6.32
CA GLU A 159 -13.37 22.35 6.68
C GLU A 159 -12.47 21.24 6.11
N LEU A 160 -12.95 19.99 6.15
CA LEU A 160 -12.26 18.84 5.56
C LEU A 160 -12.12 19.01 4.03
N LEU A 161 -13.18 19.42 3.36
CA LEU A 161 -13.19 19.69 1.93
C LEU A 161 -12.29 20.89 1.58
N TYR A 162 -12.29 21.95 2.39
CA TYR A 162 -11.38 23.09 2.19
C TYR A 162 -9.91 22.66 2.31
N TYR A 163 -9.58 21.84 3.30
CA TYR A 163 -8.25 21.26 3.44
C TYR A 163 -7.85 20.41 2.22
N ALA A 164 -8.76 19.54 1.74
CA ALA A 164 -8.55 18.75 0.53
C ALA A 164 -8.27 19.63 -0.70
N LYS A 165 -9.03 20.71 -0.87
CA LYS A 165 -8.81 21.68 -1.95
C LYS A 165 -7.41 22.26 -1.91
N ARG A 166 -6.93 22.66 -0.73
CA ARG A 166 -5.55 23.15 -0.54
C ARG A 166 -4.50 22.11 -0.93
N LEU A 167 -4.71 20.84 -0.50
CA LEU A 167 -3.81 19.73 -0.88
C LEU A 167 -3.77 19.55 -2.40
N ILE A 168 -4.91 19.47 -3.05
CA ILE A 168 -5.04 19.24 -4.49
C ILE A 168 -4.36 20.36 -5.29
N THR A 169 -4.49 21.61 -4.85
CA THR A 169 -3.96 22.78 -5.57
C THR A 169 -2.52 23.16 -5.20
N LEU A 170 -1.91 22.49 -4.22
CA LEU A 170 -0.57 22.81 -3.71
C LEU A 170 0.50 22.69 -4.81
N ARG A 171 0.48 21.60 -5.56
CA ARG A 171 1.42 21.34 -6.64
C ARG A 171 0.72 20.50 -7.73
N PRO A 172 0.02 21.16 -8.68
CA PRO A 172 -0.67 20.49 -9.77
C PRO A 172 0.25 19.55 -10.55
N GLY A 173 -0.25 18.39 -10.95
CA GLY A 173 0.52 17.31 -11.57
C GLY A 173 1.18 16.35 -10.59
N ILE A 174 1.15 16.66 -9.29
CA ILE A 174 1.65 15.77 -8.22
C ILE A 174 0.59 15.60 -7.14
N THR A 175 0.27 16.67 -6.41
CA THR A 175 -0.59 16.58 -5.22
C THR A 175 -2.05 16.29 -5.53
N ASP A 176 -2.54 16.73 -6.67
CA ASP A 176 -3.84 16.36 -7.21
C ASP A 176 -3.93 14.84 -7.51
N ILE A 177 -2.92 14.28 -8.14
CA ILE A 177 -2.88 12.83 -8.42
C ILE A 177 -2.73 12.04 -7.13
N LEU A 178 -1.83 12.44 -6.20
CA LEU A 178 -1.62 11.76 -4.93
C LEU A 178 -2.89 11.74 -4.08
N PHE A 179 -3.69 12.81 -4.10
CA PHE A 179 -4.97 12.85 -3.43
C PHE A 179 -5.90 11.74 -3.94
N TYR A 180 -6.03 11.60 -5.27
CA TYR A 180 -6.90 10.56 -5.83
C TYR A 180 -6.31 9.16 -5.76
N VAL A 181 -5.00 9.01 -5.70
CA VAL A 181 -4.36 7.75 -5.32
C VAL A 181 -4.79 7.34 -3.90
N ARG A 182 -4.89 8.30 -2.97
CA ARG A 182 -5.37 8.04 -1.60
C ARG A 182 -6.83 7.58 -1.60
N ILE A 183 -7.69 8.24 -2.37
CA ILE A 183 -9.10 7.85 -2.56
C ILE A 183 -9.20 6.44 -3.18
N LEU A 184 -8.37 6.15 -4.19
CA LEU A 184 -8.32 4.84 -4.83
C LEU A 184 -7.93 3.72 -3.85
N GLY A 185 -7.05 4.00 -2.89
CA GLY A 185 -6.69 3.05 -1.84
C GLY A 185 -7.92 2.53 -1.09
N VAL A 186 -8.84 3.43 -0.71
CA VAL A 186 -10.11 3.07 -0.05
C VAL A 186 -11.05 2.30 -0.97
N LEU A 187 -11.08 2.65 -2.26
CA LEU A 187 -11.96 2.01 -3.24
C LEU A 187 -11.49 0.62 -3.68
N ARG A 188 -10.22 0.28 -3.46
CA ARG A 188 -9.65 -0.96 -3.98
C ARG A 188 -10.45 -2.22 -3.66
N PRO A 189 -10.94 -2.45 -2.41
CA PRO A 189 -11.80 -3.59 -2.11
C PRO A 189 -13.15 -3.56 -2.85
N LEU A 190 -13.76 -2.39 -3.05
CA LEU A 190 -14.96 -2.25 -3.86
C LEU A 190 -14.70 -2.61 -5.33
N LEU A 191 -13.57 -2.17 -5.88
CA LEU A 191 -13.16 -2.48 -7.26
C LEU A 191 -12.94 -3.98 -7.47
N GLU A 192 -12.36 -4.68 -6.49
CA GLU A 192 -12.24 -6.14 -6.50
C GLU A 192 -13.62 -6.81 -6.60
N GLU A 193 -14.59 -6.37 -5.79
CA GLU A 193 -15.96 -6.88 -5.78
C GLU A 193 -16.76 -6.56 -7.05
N THR A 194 -16.35 -5.55 -7.82
CA THR A 194 -16.94 -5.25 -9.14
C THR A 194 -16.38 -6.11 -10.27
N GLY A 195 -15.37 -6.94 -10.00
CA GLY A 195 -14.64 -7.71 -11.01
C GLY A 195 -13.61 -6.89 -11.80
N CYS A 196 -13.36 -5.66 -11.37
CA CYS A 196 -12.37 -4.75 -11.97
C CYS A 196 -11.26 -4.40 -10.96
N PRO A 197 -10.42 -5.37 -10.54
CA PRO A 197 -9.40 -5.11 -9.54
C PRO A 197 -8.35 -4.12 -10.06
N ALA A 198 -7.91 -3.18 -9.18
CA ALA A 198 -6.82 -2.26 -9.48
C ALA A 198 -5.47 -3.01 -9.36
N ASP A 199 -5.02 -3.59 -10.46
CA ASP A 199 -3.90 -4.52 -10.56
C ASP A 199 -2.56 -3.82 -10.88
N PHE A 200 -2.27 -2.73 -10.19
CA PHE A 200 -1.06 -1.92 -10.34
C PHE A 200 -0.60 -1.34 -8.99
N PHE A 201 0.58 -0.78 -8.99
CA PHE A 201 1.13 0.02 -7.89
C PHE A 201 1.52 1.42 -8.39
N VAL A 202 1.89 2.31 -7.47
CA VAL A 202 2.23 3.71 -7.81
C VAL A 202 3.68 3.99 -7.46
N GLY A 203 4.40 4.67 -8.34
CA GLY A 203 5.76 5.12 -8.14
C GLY A 203 5.84 6.64 -8.04
N LEU A 204 6.50 7.15 -7.00
CA LEU A 204 6.79 8.56 -6.80
C LEU A 204 8.29 8.78 -6.92
N PHE A 205 8.75 9.23 -8.07
CA PHE A 205 10.17 9.30 -8.41
C PHE A 205 10.68 10.72 -8.64
N GLY A 206 11.96 10.91 -8.38
CA GLY A 206 12.65 12.18 -8.61
C GLY A 206 13.99 12.21 -7.91
N ALA A 207 14.84 13.19 -8.24
CA ALA A 207 16.16 13.33 -7.66
C ALA A 207 16.13 13.43 -6.12
N SER A 208 17.26 13.16 -5.47
CA SER A 208 17.40 13.38 -4.02
C SER A 208 17.06 14.82 -3.64
N GLY A 209 16.35 15.00 -2.51
CA GLY A 209 15.92 16.32 -2.01
C GLY A 209 14.67 16.90 -2.69
N THR A 210 13.92 16.12 -3.48
CA THR A 210 12.64 16.58 -4.09
C THR A 210 11.42 16.39 -3.19
N GLN A 211 11.59 16.03 -1.92
CA GLN A 211 10.52 15.89 -0.91
C GLN A 211 9.53 14.73 -1.16
N LYS A 212 9.89 13.71 -1.93
CA LYS A 212 9.04 12.53 -2.21
C LYS A 212 8.49 11.87 -0.95
N SER A 213 9.38 11.54 -0.01
CA SER A 213 9.00 10.91 1.27
C SER A 213 8.11 11.83 2.11
N THR A 214 8.26 13.16 1.98
CA THR A 214 7.41 14.15 2.65
C THR A 214 5.99 14.13 2.07
N TYR A 215 5.85 14.10 0.74
CA TYR A 215 4.55 13.92 0.09
C TYR A 215 3.92 12.58 0.46
N ALA A 216 4.69 11.49 0.39
CA ALA A 216 4.18 10.17 0.72
C ALA A 216 3.67 10.10 2.19
N LYS A 217 4.39 10.72 3.13
CA LYS A 217 3.95 10.82 4.53
C LYS A 217 2.70 11.67 4.72
N LEU A 218 2.59 12.77 3.97
CA LEU A 218 1.42 13.65 4.06
C LEU A 218 0.14 12.95 3.57
N PHE A 219 0.22 12.26 2.44
CA PHE A 219 -0.97 11.69 1.80
C PHE A 219 -1.33 10.28 2.29
N PHE A 220 -0.34 9.47 2.73
CA PHE A 220 -0.54 8.04 2.87
C PHE A 220 -0.20 7.46 4.26
N ALA A 221 0.64 8.10 5.04
CA ALA A 221 1.05 7.55 6.34
C ALA A 221 0.16 8.06 7.48
N GLU A 222 -0.94 7.38 7.72
CA GLU A 222 -1.76 7.58 8.93
C GLU A 222 -1.11 6.92 10.13
N ASP A 223 -0.46 5.77 9.92
CA ASP A 223 0.31 5.02 10.92
C ASP A 223 1.75 4.83 10.43
N SER A 224 2.70 4.85 11.36
CA SER A 224 4.12 4.58 11.07
C SER A 224 4.34 3.18 10.47
N ALA A 225 3.48 2.20 10.81
CA ALA A 225 3.55 0.84 10.29
C ALA A 225 3.14 0.71 8.81
N GLN A 226 2.51 1.74 8.23
CA GLN A 226 2.23 1.83 6.78
C GLN A 226 3.44 2.32 5.98
N PHE A 227 4.45 2.89 6.65
CA PHE A 227 5.61 3.49 6.03
C PHE A 227 6.84 2.61 6.21
N LEU A 228 7.14 1.80 5.21
CA LEU A 228 8.21 0.81 5.21
C LEU A 228 9.44 1.34 4.47
N SER A 229 10.61 0.73 4.68
CA SER A 229 11.83 1.04 3.92
C SER A 229 12.35 -0.21 3.22
N PHE A 230 12.78 -0.10 1.98
CA PHE A 230 13.45 -1.19 1.25
C PHE A 230 14.72 -1.71 1.95
N SER A 231 15.40 -0.87 2.72
CA SER A 231 16.58 -1.27 3.48
C SER A 231 16.26 -2.22 4.64
N SER A 232 15.09 -2.02 5.30
CA SER A 232 14.71 -2.71 6.53
C SER A 232 13.81 -3.92 6.30
N TYR A 233 12.98 -3.92 5.24
CA TYR A 233 11.96 -4.94 4.99
C TYR A 233 12.28 -5.79 3.75
N ASN A 234 11.96 -7.08 3.80
CA ASN A 234 11.99 -7.96 2.64
C ASN A 234 10.58 -8.10 2.01
N GLY A 235 10.51 -8.70 0.81
CA GLY A 235 9.26 -8.84 0.07
C GLY A 235 8.13 -9.53 0.86
N LYS A 236 8.42 -10.59 1.63
CA LYS A 236 7.42 -11.29 2.45
C LYS A 236 6.84 -10.39 3.55
N GLN A 237 7.68 -9.61 4.20
CA GLN A 237 7.26 -8.67 5.24
C GLN A 237 6.41 -7.54 4.67
N ILE A 238 6.78 -7.02 3.49
CA ILE A 238 5.99 -6.00 2.77
C ILE A 238 4.62 -6.57 2.42
N LEU A 239 4.55 -7.76 1.81
CA LEU A 239 3.28 -8.38 1.42
C LEU A 239 2.37 -8.64 2.62
N LYS A 240 2.92 -9.09 3.75
CA LYS A 240 2.14 -9.24 4.99
C LYS A 240 1.48 -7.91 5.41
N ARG A 241 2.19 -6.78 5.26
CA ARG A 241 1.61 -5.45 5.53
C ARG A 241 0.54 -5.08 4.50
N VAL A 242 0.78 -5.37 3.22
CA VAL A 242 -0.21 -5.14 2.16
C VAL A 242 -1.52 -5.87 2.45
N GLU A 243 -1.47 -7.11 2.91
CA GLU A 243 -2.65 -7.89 3.31
C GLU A 243 -3.37 -7.28 4.53
N GLN A 244 -2.62 -6.84 5.55
CA GLN A 244 -3.17 -6.28 6.78
C GLN A 244 -3.84 -4.92 6.58
N TYR A 245 -3.38 -4.12 5.62
CA TYR A 245 -3.84 -2.75 5.36
C TYR A 245 -4.76 -2.63 4.14
N SER A 246 -5.55 -3.66 3.83
CA SER A 246 -6.55 -3.58 2.74
C SER A 246 -7.44 -2.34 2.90
N GLY A 247 -7.82 -1.70 1.79
CA GLY A 247 -8.56 -0.43 1.83
C GLY A 247 -7.73 0.79 2.25
N HIS A 248 -6.42 0.64 2.37
CA HIS A 248 -5.45 1.70 2.67
C HIS A 248 -4.29 1.69 1.67
N ILE A 249 -3.26 2.47 1.98
CA ILE A 249 -2.01 2.52 1.20
C ILE A 249 -0.85 2.08 2.08
N VAL A 250 0.04 1.28 1.52
CA VAL A 250 1.34 0.94 2.11
C VAL A 250 2.42 1.64 1.30
N VAL A 251 3.25 2.44 1.96
CA VAL A 251 4.38 3.13 1.34
C VAL A 251 5.65 2.30 1.55
N VAL A 252 6.40 2.07 0.47
CA VAL A 252 7.74 1.47 0.53
C VAL A 252 8.73 2.52 0.07
N ASP A 253 9.41 3.13 1.03
CA ASP A 253 10.27 4.30 0.84
C ASP A 253 11.70 3.89 0.49
N ASP A 254 12.37 4.80 -0.20
CA ASP A 254 13.81 4.80 -0.40
C ASP A 254 14.32 3.66 -1.31
N TYR A 255 13.68 3.52 -2.48
CA TYR A 255 14.18 2.66 -3.53
C TYR A 255 15.43 3.27 -4.19
N HIS A 256 16.56 2.57 -4.05
CA HIS A 256 17.87 2.96 -4.58
C HIS A 256 18.38 1.98 -5.63
N PRO A 257 18.10 2.19 -6.92
CA PRO A 257 18.53 1.27 -7.98
C PRO A 257 20.06 1.19 -8.12
N LEU A 258 20.78 2.23 -7.68
CA LEU A 258 22.25 2.30 -7.71
C LEU A 258 22.92 1.86 -6.40
N ALA A 259 22.20 1.18 -5.51
CA ALA A 259 22.75 0.62 -4.28
C ALA A 259 23.80 -0.47 -4.57
N LYS A 260 24.55 -0.87 -3.53
CA LYS A 260 25.48 -2.00 -3.62
C LYS A 260 24.76 -3.27 -4.06
N LYS A 261 25.48 -4.19 -4.71
CA LYS A 261 24.90 -5.41 -5.32
C LYS A 261 23.92 -6.16 -4.41
N TYR A 262 24.31 -6.40 -3.16
CA TYR A 262 23.47 -7.13 -2.20
C TYR A 262 22.13 -6.40 -1.89
N ASP A 263 22.19 -5.10 -1.60
CA ASP A 263 21.02 -4.29 -1.28
C ASP A 263 20.09 -4.17 -2.51
N ARG A 264 20.69 -4.06 -3.68
CA ARG A 264 19.97 -4.02 -4.95
C ARG A 264 19.21 -5.32 -5.22
N GLU A 265 19.85 -6.49 -5.04
CA GLU A 265 19.20 -7.79 -5.22
C GLU A 265 18.02 -7.97 -4.25
N LYS A 266 18.19 -7.52 -2.99
CA LYS A 266 17.12 -7.52 -1.99
C LYS A 266 15.96 -6.62 -2.41
N GLN A 267 16.23 -5.40 -2.87
CA GLN A 267 15.22 -4.45 -3.33
C GLN A 267 14.50 -4.96 -4.58
N GLN A 268 15.23 -5.53 -5.54
CA GLN A 268 14.63 -6.11 -6.74
C GLN A 268 13.70 -7.28 -6.41
N SER A 269 14.12 -8.17 -5.50
CA SER A 269 13.24 -9.26 -5.03
C SER A 269 11.96 -8.74 -4.36
N ALA A 270 12.05 -7.64 -3.61
CA ALA A 270 10.88 -7.01 -3.00
C ALA A 270 9.96 -6.37 -4.06
N LEU A 271 10.52 -5.69 -5.06
CA LEU A 271 9.77 -5.14 -6.20
C LEU A 271 9.03 -6.21 -6.99
N ASP A 272 9.71 -7.32 -7.29
CA ASP A 272 9.08 -8.46 -7.99
C ASP A 272 7.93 -9.06 -7.19
N ALA A 273 8.06 -9.10 -5.85
CA ALA A 273 6.98 -9.54 -4.98
C ALA A 273 5.79 -8.56 -5.01
N ILE A 274 6.04 -7.25 -4.92
CA ILE A 274 5.02 -6.19 -5.02
C ILE A 274 4.31 -6.26 -6.37
N ALA A 275 5.05 -6.37 -7.47
CA ALA A 275 4.48 -6.41 -8.81
C ALA A 275 3.57 -7.64 -9.03
N ARG A 276 3.99 -8.83 -8.54
CA ARG A 276 3.16 -10.05 -8.59
C ARG A 276 1.91 -9.94 -7.72
N ASN A 277 2.03 -9.33 -6.55
CA ASN A 277 0.87 -9.09 -5.69
C ASN A 277 -0.08 -8.06 -6.31
N ALA A 278 0.44 -7.04 -6.97
CA ALA A 278 -0.37 -6.05 -7.67
C ALA A 278 -1.29 -6.70 -8.71
N ASP A 279 -0.82 -7.72 -9.44
CA ASP A 279 -1.64 -8.46 -10.44
C ASP A 279 -2.89 -9.12 -9.81
N SER A 280 -2.90 -9.43 -8.52
CA SER A 280 -4.11 -9.93 -7.83
C SER A 280 -5.14 -8.84 -7.56
N GLY A 281 -4.74 -7.57 -7.51
CA GLY A 281 -5.58 -6.45 -7.12
C GLY A 281 -6.00 -6.44 -5.65
N GLN A 282 -5.48 -7.36 -4.84
CA GLN A 282 -5.87 -7.56 -3.43
C GLN A 282 -4.99 -6.77 -2.45
N GLY A 283 -5.52 -6.56 -1.25
CA GLY A 283 -4.82 -5.89 -0.16
C GLY A 283 -4.70 -4.37 -0.34
N ALA A 284 -3.70 -3.76 0.29
CA ALA A 284 -3.44 -2.33 0.18
C ALA A 284 -2.90 -1.94 -1.20
N LEU A 285 -3.16 -0.73 -1.64
CA LEU A 285 -2.45 -0.14 -2.77
C LEU A 285 -1.02 0.21 -2.33
N VAL A 286 -0.02 -0.20 -3.12
CA VAL A 286 1.39 0.08 -2.78
C VAL A 286 1.85 1.35 -3.48
N VAL A 287 2.51 2.22 -2.72
CA VAL A 287 3.22 3.41 -3.25
C VAL A 287 4.71 3.24 -2.98
N ILE A 288 5.53 3.37 -4.00
CA ILE A 288 6.99 3.28 -3.89
C ILE A 288 7.59 4.65 -4.09
N THR A 289 8.58 5.04 -3.27
CA THR A 289 9.35 6.24 -3.51
C THR A 289 10.81 5.91 -3.87
N GLY A 290 11.42 6.68 -4.74
CA GLY A 290 12.80 6.45 -5.15
C GLY A 290 13.36 7.53 -6.07
N GLU A 291 14.60 7.35 -6.53
CA GLU A 291 15.20 8.28 -7.50
C GLU A 291 14.63 8.06 -8.91
N PHE A 292 14.57 6.82 -9.35
CA PHE A 292 13.94 6.36 -10.60
C PHE A 292 13.62 4.86 -10.47
N MET A 293 12.75 4.34 -11.34
CA MET A 293 12.45 2.91 -11.38
C MET A 293 13.45 2.19 -12.26
N GLU A 294 14.16 1.22 -11.69
CA GLU A 294 14.92 0.24 -12.43
C GLU A 294 14.03 -0.98 -12.73
N GLY A 295 14.01 -1.45 -13.96
CA GLY A 295 13.28 -2.66 -14.29
C GLY A 295 12.93 -2.78 -15.77
N CYS A 296 12.43 -3.96 -16.12
CA CYS A 296 11.98 -4.26 -17.47
C CYS A 296 10.65 -3.54 -17.79
N PHE A 297 10.34 -3.48 -19.07
CA PHE A 297 9.08 -2.92 -19.58
C PHE A 297 7.86 -3.46 -18.84
N SER A 298 7.80 -4.77 -18.59
CA SER A 298 6.69 -5.43 -17.89
C SER A 298 6.47 -4.94 -16.45
N LEU A 299 7.52 -4.56 -15.73
CA LEU A 299 7.41 -3.99 -14.37
C LEU A 299 6.86 -2.57 -14.42
N GLN A 300 7.37 -1.76 -15.36
CA GLN A 300 6.95 -0.36 -15.53
C GLN A 300 5.51 -0.23 -16.04
N ASP A 301 5.05 -1.18 -16.86
CA ASP A 301 3.66 -1.23 -17.34
C ASP A 301 2.64 -1.52 -16.22
N ARG A 302 3.08 -2.10 -15.10
CA ARG A 302 2.27 -2.35 -13.89
C ARG A 302 2.25 -1.19 -12.90
N MET A 303 2.74 -0.04 -13.27
CA MET A 303 2.91 1.11 -12.36
C MET A 303 2.31 2.37 -12.97
N ILE A 304 1.77 3.26 -12.12
CA ILE A 304 1.59 4.67 -12.45
C ILE A 304 2.79 5.43 -11.90
N GLN A 305 3.58 6.04 -12.77
CA GLN A 305 4.79 6.76 -12.39
C GLN A 305 4.55 8.27 -12.31
N ILE A 306 4.68 8.81 -11.11
CA ILE A 306 4.56 10.24 -10.83
C ILE A 306 5.97 10.82 -10.66
N SER A 307 6.36 11.73 -11.54
CA SER A 307 7.66 12.39 -11.47
C SER A 307 7.61 13.62 -10.58
N VAL A 308 8.55 13.75 -9.65
CA VAL A 308 8.70 14.90 -8.75
C VAL A 308 9.96 15.69 -9.15
N PRO A 309 9.84 16.72 -10.02
CA PRO A 309 10.97 17.54 -10.41
C PRO A 309 11.46 18.39 -9.25
N LYS A 310 12.74 18.81 -9.30
CA LYS A 310 13.25 19.82 -8.36
C LYS A 310 12.47 21.12 -8.54
N SER A 311 12.05 21.72 -7.43
CA SER A 311 11.45 23.06 -7.45
C SER A 311 12.52 24.08 -7.86
N THR A 312 12.25 24.86 -8.89
CA THR A 312 13.23 25.81 -9.46
C THR A 312 13.12 27.21 -8.85
N THR A 313 11.99 27.59 -8.27
CA THR A 313 11.75 29.00 -7.93
C THR A 313 11.29 29.29 -6.51
N ASP A 314 10.53 28.43 -5.86
CA ASP A 314 9.93 28.75 -4.54
C ASP A 314 10.01 27.60 -3.54
N GLY A 315 11.13 26.89 -3.49
CA GLY A 315 11.33 25.73 -2.60
C GLY A 315 11.07 26.04 -1.13
N TYR A 316 11.33 27.28 -0.70
CA TYR A 316 11.07 27.70 0.69
C TYR A 316 9.58 27.87 0.98
N VAL A 317 8.85 28.57 0.11
CA VAL A 317 7.40 28.82 0.28
C VAL A 317 6.65 27.49 0.24
N LEU A 318 6.94 26.64 -0.74
CA LEU A 318 6.37 25.30 -0.86
C LEU A 318 6.67 24.44 0.38
N SER A 319 7.90 24.47 0.90
CA SER A 319 8.28 23.73 2.10
C SER A 319 7.52 24.18 3.34
N LYS A 320 7.30 25.50 3.50
CA LYS A 320 6.54 26.07 4.61
C LYS A 320 5.07 25.67 4.55
N GLU A 321 4.46 25.77 3.37
CA GLU A 321 3.07 25.39 3.17
C GLU A 321 2.87 23.87 3.38
N LEU A 322 3.79 23.05 2.87
CA LEU A 322 3.80 21.61 3.07
C LEU A 322 3.88 21.25 4.56
N GLN A 323 4.73 21.93 5.34
CA GLN A 323 4.82 21.75 6.79
C GLN A 323 3.51 22.12 7.49
N GLN A 324 2.87 23.23 7.11
CA GLN A 324 1.57 23.62 7.66
C GLN A 324 0.49 22.55 7.40
N LEU A 325 0.45 22.02 6.18
CA LEU A 325 -0.50 20.97 5.83
C LEU A 325 -0.20 19.66 6.56
N GLN A 326 1.08 19.33 6.79
CA GLN A 326 1.46 18.18 7.61
C GLN A 326 0.97 18.26 9.06
N CYS A 327 0.96 19.45 9.67
CA CYS A 327 0.39 19.65 11.01
C CYS A 327 -1.13 19.40 11.07
N GLN A 328 -1.79 19.38 9.94
CA GLN A 328 -3.24 19.17 9.79
C GLN A 328 -3.58 17.87 9.06
N LYS A 329 -2.64 16.94 8.90
CA LYS A 329 -2.83 15.70 8.12
C LYS A 329 -4.02 14.85 8.57
N ASP A 330 -4.38 14.93 9.86
CA ASP A 330 -5.52 14.20 10.44
C ASP A 330 -6.85 14.60 9.77
N MET A 331 -6.93 15.81 9.20
CA MET A 331 -8.08 16.24 8.42
C MET A 331 -8.25 15.42 7.13
N LEU A 332 -7.14 15.01 6.49
CA LEU A 332 -7.22 14.12 5.33
C LEU A 332 -7.74 12.75 5.73
N GLY A 333 -7.23 12.18 6.83
CA GLY A 333 -7.72 10.92 7.37
C GLY A 333 -9.22 10.96 7.67
N SER A 334 -9.69 12.04 8.33
CA SER A 334 -11.11 12.24 8.63
C SER A 334 -11.97 12.32 7.36
N LEU A 335 -11.53 13.07 6.34
CA LEU A 335 -12.24 13.15 5.06
C LEU A 335 -12.30 11.78 4.35
N VAL A 336 -11.21 11.05 4.36
CA VAL A 336 -11.12 9.72 3.74
C VAL A 336 -12.02 8.72 4.49
N TYR A 337 -12.13 8.83 5.82
CA TYR A 337 -13.07 8.04 6.60
C TYR A 337 -14.53 8.38 6.28
N GLU A 338 -14.89 9.67 6.18
CA GLU A 338 -16.22 10.11 5.74
C GLU A 338 -16.56 9.59 4.32
N PHE A 339 -15.56 9.59 3.43
CA PHE A 339 -15.70 8.99 2.11
C PHE A 339 -15.97 7.49 2.21
N ALA A 340 -15.19 6.76 3.02
CA ALA A 340 -15.39 5.34 3.24
C ALA A 340 -16.78 5.02 3.79
N GLN A 341 -17.29 5.82 4.74
CA GLN A 341 -18.66 5.67 5.27
C GLN A 341 -19.72 5.83 4.18
N LYS A 342 -19.57 6.82 3.29
CA LYS A 342 -20.51 7.01 2.17
C LYS A 342 -20.45 5.86 1.17
N VAL A 343 -19.26 5.33 0.90
CA VAL A 343 -19.05 4.21 -0.04
C VAL A 343 -19.59 2.90 0.51
N TYR A 344 -19.12 2.50 1.69
CA TYR A 344 -19.43 1.18 2.27
C TYR A 344 -20.76 1.15 3.01
N GLY A 345 -21.25 2.29 3.50
CA GLY A 345 -22.63 2.44 4.00
C GLY A 345 -23.69 2.38 2.90
N ASN A 346 -23.31 2.54 1.62
CA ASN A 346 -24.18 2.42 0.45
C ASN A 346 -23.59 1.44 -0.58
N PHE A 347 -23.04 0.33 -0.12
CA PHE A 347 -22.17 -0.57 -0.88
C PHE A 347 -22.74 -0.99 -2.23
N ASP A 348 -23.97 -1.53 -2.27
CA ASP A 348 -24.59 -2.03 -3.50
C ASP A 348 -24.77 -0.93 -4.54
N LYS A 349 -25.25 0.23 -4.11
CA LYS A 349 -25.40 1.41 -4.97
C LYS A 349 -24.05 1.86 -5.54
N MET A 350 -23.02 1.90 -4.70
CA MET A 350 -21.67 2.30 -5.13
C MET A 350 -21.04 1.27 -6.04
N LYS A 351 -21.27 -0.03 -5.80
CA LYS A 351 -20.87 -1.13 -6.69
C LYS A 351 -21.48 -0.96 -8.09
N GLU A 352 -22.80 -0.72 -8.17
CA GLU A 352 -23.49 -0.48 -9.44
C GLU A 352 -22.97 0.77 -10.17
N GLN A 353 -22.77 1.88 -9.46
CA GLN A 353 -22.19 3.10 -10.04
C GLN A 353 -20.78 2.88 -10.57
N THR A 354 -19.96 2.14 -9.84
CA THR A 354 -18.59 1.78 -10.26
C THR A 354 -18.61 0.98 -11.55
N GLN A 355 -19.47 -0.04 -11.65
CA GLN A 355 -19.61 -0.83 -12.87
C GLN A 355 -20.06 0.03 -14.07
N LYS A 356 -21.02 0.92 -13.89
CA LYS A 356 -21.46 1.86 -14.93
C LYS A 356 -20.33 2.76 -15.42
N LEU A 357 -19.50 3.29 -14.50
CA LEU A 357 -18.36 4.13 -14.87
C LEU A 357 -17.31 3.37 -15.68
N PHE A 358 -17.07 2.09 -15.39
CA PHE A 358 -16.17 1.27 -16.20
C PHE A 358 -16.74 0.96 -17.59
N LEU A 359 -18.03 0.60 -17.68
CA LEU A 359 -18.69 0.30 -18.97
C LEU A 359 -18.71 1.51 -19.92
N GLN A 360 -18.89 2.71 -19.41
CA GLN A 360 -18.84 3.94 -20.22
C GLN A 360 -17.47 4.19 -20.86
N GLN A 361 -16.44 3.54 -20.37
CA GLN A 361 -15.05 3.72 -20.83
C GLN A 361 -14.50 2.54 -21.64
N GLU A 362 -15.26 1.49 -21.89
CA GLU A 362 -14.79 0.24 -22.53
C GLU A 362 -14.48 0.33 -24.03
N ASN A 363 -14.78 1.43 -24.72
CA ASN A 363 -14.61 1.55 -26.16
C ASN A 363 -13.16 1.83 -26.63
N ASN A 364 -12.16 1.80 -25.74
CA ASN A 364 -10.78 2.12 -26.08
C ASN A 364 -9.90 0.86 -26.09
N ILE A 365 -9.27 0.57 -27.23
CA ILE A 365 -8.19 -0.40 -27.31
C ILE A 365 -6.95 0.24 -26.68
N TYR A 366 -6.47 -0.36 -25.58
CA TYR A 366 -5.27 0.14 -24.91
C TYR A 366 -4.01 -0.45 -25.54
N THR A 367 -3.09 0.43 -25.89
CA THR A 367 -1.76 0.04 -26.38
C THR A 367 -0.86 -0.35 -25.19
N PHE A 368 -1.05 0.33 -24.04
CA PHE A 368 -0.28 0.12 -22.82
C PHE A 368 -1.22 -0.06 -21.63
N ARG A 369 -0.83 -0.91 -20.68
CA ARG A 369 -1.57 -1.17 -19.43
C ARG A 369 -1.73 0.11 -18.60
N ILE A 370 -0.78 1.05 -18.67
CA ILE A 370 -0.86 2.35 -18.02
C ILE A 370 -2.11 3.15 -18.40
N GLU A 371 -2.60 3.03 -19.63
CA GLU A 371 -3.84 3.71 -20.05
C GLU A 371 -5.05 3.19 -19.29
N ARG A 372 -5.08 1.88 -19.05
CA ARG A 372 -6.08 1.25 -18.19
C ARG A 372 -5.91 1.65 -16.73
N ASN A 373 -4.67 1.71 -16.22
CA ASN A 373 -4.40 2.08 -14.83
C ASN A 373 -4.88 3.49 -14.51
N ILE A 374 -4.75 4.44 -15.44
CA ILE A 374 -5.25 5.80 -15.26
C ILE A 374 -6.78 5.86 -15.15
N LYS A 375 -7.52 4.95 -15.80
CA LYS A 375 -8.98 4.89 -15.64
C LYS A 375 -9.42 4.69 -14.20
N PHE A 376 -8.69 3.91 -13.42
CA PHE A 376 -9.02 3.72 -12.01
C PHE A 376 -8.96 5.03 -11.23
N LEU A 377 -8.02 5.94 -11.56
CA LEU A 377 -7.98 7.28 -10.98
C LEU A 377 -9.19 8.11 -11.42
N VAL A 378 -9.59 8.03 -12.69
CA VAL A 378 -10.79 8.72 -13.18
C VAL A 378 -12.05 8.19 -12.48
N VAL A 379 -12.17 6.89 -12.27
CA VAL A 379 -13.27 6.30 -11.50
C VAL A 379 -13.24 6.79 -10.05
N ALA A 380 -12.07 6.85 -9.42
CA ALA A 380 -11.92 7.37 -8.06
C ALA A 380 -12.38 8.83 -7.94
N ILE A 381 -12.04 9.67 -8.95
CA ILE A 381 -12.50 11.07 -9.04
C ILE A 381 -14.04 11.12 -9.08
N ARG A 382 -14.64 10.38 -9.99
CA ARG A 382 -16.10 10.40 -10.18
C ARG A 382 -16.86 9.88 -8.95
N LEU A 383 -16.36 8.83 -8.32
CA LEU A 383 -16.97 8.32 -7.09
C LEU A 383 -16.82 9.31 -5.92
N PHE A 384 -15.70 10.02 -5.84
CA PHE A 384 -15.51 11.08 -4.86
C PHE A 384 -16.47 12.25 -5.10
N GLU A 385 -16.67 12.66 -6.35
CA GLU A 385 -17.66 13.70 -6.75
C GLU A 385 -19.10 13.27 -6.42
N ILE A 386 -19.45 12.01 -6.64
CA ILE A 386 -20.78 11.47 -6.27
C ILE A 386 -20.99 11.56 -4.76
N CYS A 387 -19.96 11.28 -3.96
CA CYS A 387 -20.03 11.36 -2.50
C CYS A 387 -20.02 12.80 -1.96
N PHE A 388 -19.37 13.72 -2.66
CA PHE A 388 -19.19 15.13 -2.27
C PHE A 388 -19.46 16.06 -3.47
N PRO A 389 -20.73 16.29 -3.82
CA PRO A 389 -21.08 17.08 -5.02
C PRO A 389 -20.54 18.52 -5.00
N GLU A 390 -20.24 19.06 -3.82
CA GLU A 390 -19.71 20.42 -3.63
C GLU A 390 -18.37 20.64 -4.34
N ILE A 391 -17.61 19.56 -4.56
CA ILE A 391 -16.29 19.67 -5.20
C ILE A 391 -16.37 20.02 -6.69
N SER A 392 -17.50 19.76 -7.35
CA SER A 392 -17.70 20.13 -8.75
C SER A 392 -17.54 21.64 -8.98
N ALA A 393 -17.83 22.45 -7.95
CA ALA A 393 -17.63 23.90 -7.99
C ALA A 393 -16.16 24.34 -7.89
N TRP A 394 -15.22 23.41 -7.64
CA TRP A 394 -13.80 23.78 -7.50
C TRP A 394 -13.11 24.01 -8.85
N GLY A 395 -13.68 23.52 -9.95
CA GLY A 395 -13.09 23.63 -11.29
C GLY A 395 -11.78 22.85 -11.48
N ILE A 396 -11.52 21.84 -10.65
CA ILE A 396 -10.27 21.08 -10.63
C ILE A 396 -10.24 20.00 -11.72
N GLU A 397 -11.40 19.58 -12.22
CA GLU A 397 -11.51 18.49 -13.20
C GLU A 397 -10.56 18.67 -14.40
N LYS A 398 -10.59 19.85 -15.02
CA LYS A 398 -9.75 20.18 -16.18
C LYS A 398 -8.24 20.17 -15.84
N GLN A 399 -7.88 20.65 -14.65
CA GLN A 399 -6.51 20.58 -14.15
C GLN A 399 -6.06 19.14 -14.01
N LEU A 400 -6.89 18.30 -13.41
CA LEU A 400 -6.59 16.90 -13.16
C LEU A 400 -6.49 16.08 -14.47
N GLU A 401 -7.37 16.32 -15.44
CA GLU A 401 -7.25 15.72 -16.76
C GLU A 401 -5.90 16.08 -17.43
N THR A 402 -5.48 17.33 -17.31
CA THR A 402 -4.18 17.78 -17.79
C THR A 402 -3.04 17.08 -17.08
N SER A 403 -3.13 16.92 -15.75
CA SER A 403 -2.15 16.22 -14.92
C SER A 403 -2.03 14.74 -15.32
N LEU A 404 -3.15 14.04 -15.45
CA LEU A 404 -3.19 12.62 -15.83
C LEU A 404 -2.65 12.42 -17.27
N LYS A 405 -3.01 13.30 -18.20
CA LYS A 405 -2.49 13.27 -19.57
C LYS A 405 -0.97 13.46 -19.59
N SER A 406 -0.44 14.39 -18.80
CA SER A 406 1.00 14.62 -18.69
C SER A 406 1.74 13.40 -18.13
N VAL A 407 1.19 12.75 -17.08
CA VAL A 407 1.75 11.51 -16.52
C VAL A 407 1.77 10.41 -17.57
N LEU A 408 0.67 10.22 -18.28
CA LEU A 408 0.55 9.21 -19.33
C LEU A 408 1.57 9.42 -20.45
N GLU A 409 1.67 10.65 -20.96
CA GLU A 409 2.59 10.98 -22.04
C GLU A 409 4.06 10.82 -21.64
N ASN A 410 4.42 11.24 -20.42
CA ASN A 410 5.76 11.10 -19.89
C ASN A 410 6.13 9.62 -19.69
N GLN A 411 5.24 8.84 -19.11
CA GLN A 411 5.48 7.42 -18.89
C GLN A 411 5.54 6.64 -20.21
N LYS A 412 4.66 6.93 -21.17
CA LYS A 412 4.74 6.32 -22.53
C LYS A 412 6.07 6.59 -23.19
N LYS A 413 6.56 7.83 -23.19
CA LYS A 413 7.88 8.18 -23.72
C LYS A 413 8.98 7.37 -23.06
N HIS A 414 8.93 7.23 -21.74
CA HIS A 414 9.91 6.45 -21.00
C HIS A 414 9.82 4.96 -21.33
N MET A 415 8.63 4.38 -21.36
CA MET A 415 8.40 2.98 -21.74
C MET A 415 8.86 2.68 -23.18
N ASP A 416 8.66 3.60 -24.11
CA ASP A 416 9.16 3.46 -25.48
C ASP A 416 10.69 3.43 -25.54
N ILE A 417 11.38 4.19 -24.67
CA ILE A 417 12.84 4.14 -24.55
C ILE A 417 13.26 2.77 -24.00
N VAL A 418 12.66 2.32 -22.91
CA VAL A 418 12.98 1.01 -22.29
C VAL A 418 12.72 -0.12 -23.28
N ARG A 419 11.59 -0.10 -23.98
CA ARG A 419 11.24 -1.09 -25.01
C ARG A 419 12.28 -1.13 -26.14
N ARG A 420 12.68 0.02 -26.66
CA ARG A 420 13.74 0.10 -27.69
C ARG A 420 15.06 -0.47 -27.19
N LEU A 421 15.46 -0.17 -25.95
CA LEU A 421 16.70 -0.70 -25.37
C LEU A 421 16.65 -2.21 -25.13
N GLU A 422 15.49 -2.77 -24.82
CA GLU A 422 15.32 -4.21 -24.68
C GLU A 422 15.38 -4.95 -26.03
N TYR A 423 14.80 -4.37 -27.09
CA TYR A 423 14.67 -5.01 -28.41
C TYR A 423 15.75 -4.56 -29.41
N ASP A 424 15.96 -3.25 -29.57
CA ASP A 424 16.86 -2.72 -30.60
C ASP A 424 18.29 -2.51 -30.11
N LYS A 425 18.48 -2.42 -28.79
CA LYS A 425 19.80 -2.29 -28.11
C LYS A 425 20.71 -1.18 -28.68
N ASP A 426 20.17 -0.07 -29.20
CA ASP A 426 20.98 1.03 -29.74
C ASP A 426 21.58 1.91 -28.64
N TRP A 427 22.51 1.33 -27.90
CA TRP A 427 23.25 1.99 -26.83
C TRP A 427 24.09 3.18 -27.31
N THR A 428 24.55 3.17 -28.56
CA THR A 428 25.37 4.25 -29.11
C THR A 428 24.58 5.53 -29.23
N ARG A 429 23.33 5.45 -29.70
CA ARG A 429 22.40 6.58 -29.76
C ARG A 429 22.13 7.17 -28.37
N GLU A 430 21.87 6.33 -27.41
CA GLU A 430 21.52 6.77 -26.06
C GLU A 430 22.73 7.38 -25.32
N VAL A 431 23.92 6.84 -25.51
CA VAL A 431 25.17 7.45 -25.00
C VAL A 431 25.38 8.84 -25.61
N PHE A 432 25.11 9.05 -26.92
CA PHE A 432 25.18 10.36 -27.52
C PHE A 432 24.20 11.35 -26.89
N LEU A 433 22.95 10.95 -26.71
CA LEU A 433 21.92 11.78 -26.11
C LEU A 433 22.26 12.14 -24.64
N MET A 434 22.72 11.19 -23.84
CA MET A 434 23.19 11.43 -22.47
C MET A 434 24.33 12.45 -22.42
N LEU A 435 25.39 12.23 -23.18
CA LEU A 435 26.57 13.11 -23.21
C LEU A 435 26.23 14.51 -23.76
N SER A 436 25.22 14.61 -24.59
CA SER A 436 24.72 15.87 -25.15
C SER A 436 23.76 16.62 -24.25
N SER A 437 23.24 15.96 -23.21
CA SER A 437 22.23 16.54 -22.31
C SER A 437 22.76 17.73 -21.52
N PRO A 438 21.95 18.78 -21.28
CA PRO A 438 22.37 19.93 -20.47
C PRO A 438 22.75 19.56 -19.03
N GLY A 439 22.10 18.53 -18.47
CA GLY A 439 22.37 18.04 -17.11
C GLY A 439 23.77 17.42 -17.00
N PHE A 440 24.14 16.56 -17.95
CA PHE A 440 25.46 15.95 -18.01
C PHE A 440 26.54 17.00 -18.24
N LYS A 441 26.37 17.90 -19.21
CA LYS A 441 27.32 18.96 -19.52
C LYS A 441 27.59 19.86 -18.31
N ARG A 442 26.55 20.34 -17.62
CA ARG A 442 26.70 21.15 -16.41
C ARG A 442 27.48 20.42 -15.31
N LYS A 443 27.27 19.14 -15.16
CA LYS A 443 27.91 18.34 -14.09
C LYS A 443 29.41 18.13 -14.36
N TYR A 444 29.80 17.95 -15.61
CA TYR A 444 31.16 17.51 -15.98
C TYR A 444 32.01 18.54 -16.71
N GLU A 445 31.44 19.59 -17.31
CA GLU A 445 32.22 20.69 -17.93
C GLU A 445 32.91 21.58 -16.87
N PHE A 446 32.36 21.68 -15.65
CA PHE A 446 32.99 22.41 -14.55
C PHE A 446 34.13 21.68 -13.85
N SER A 447 34.38 20.42 -14.14
CA SER A 447 35.38 19.60 -13.45
C SER A 447 36.83 19.80 -13.96
N LYS A 448 37.10 20.81 -14.79
CA LYS A 448 38.49 21.13 -15.24
C LYS A 448 39.45 21.47 -14.11
N THR A 449 39.00 21.61 -12.86
CA THR A 449 39.80 22.01 -11.70
C THR A 449 39.67 21.10 -10.48
N ALA A 450 38.94 19.99 -10.51
CA ALA A 450 38.81 19.12 -9.34
C ALA A 450 39.83 17.98 -9.39
N SER A 451 40.77 18.00 -8.48
CA SER A 451 41.80 16.99 -8.25
C SER A 451 41.29 15.69 -7.62
N ASP A 452 39.97 15.54 -7.38
CA ASP A 452 39.40 14.42 -6.67
C ASP A 452 38.48 13.60 -7.60
N MET A 453 38.95 12.44 -7.98
CA MET A 453 38.38 11.39 -8.81
C MET A 453 38.20 11.79 -10.29
N ASN A 454 39.17 11.33 -11.09
CA ASN A 454 39.15 11.34 -12.56
C ASN A 454 38.03 10.41 -13.13
N GLU A 455 36.77 10.67 -12.80
CA GLU A 455 35.65 9.84 -13.24
C GLU A 455 35.37 10.00 -14.74
N ILE A 456 35.53 11.23 -15.26
CA ILE A 456 35.41 11.57 -16.68
C ILE A 456 36.52 12.55 -17.04
N ILE A 457 37.24 12.24 -18.14
CA ILE A 457 38.28 13.11 -18.69
C ILE A 457 37.92 13.39 -20.16
N VAL A 458 37.90 14.66 -20.55
CA VAL A 458 37.65 15.06 -21.97
C VAL A 458 38.93 15.63 -22.52
N GLU A 459 39.49 14.97 -23.55
CA GLU A 459 40.73 15.39 -24.25
C GLU A 459 40.50 15.39 -25.75
N GLY A 460 40.32 16.57 -26.33
CA GLY A 460 40.06 16.72 -27.79
C GLY A 460 38.81 15.96 -28.22
N ASP A 461 39.00 14.94 -29.07
CA ASP A 461 37.93 14.07 -29.56
C ASP A 461 37.60 12.90 -28.62
N ARG A 462 38.34 12.73 -27.54
CA ARG A 462 38.23 11.58 -26.65
C ARG A 462 37.52 11.90 -25.36
N ILE A 463 36.55 11.06 -24.97
CA ILE A 463 35.93 11.04 -23.66
C ILE A 463 36.37 9.76 -22.95
N TYR A 464 37.09 9.91 -21.84
CA TYR A 464 37.44 8.82 -20.94
C TYR A 464 36.40 8.75 -19.84
N ILE A 465 35.70 7.63 -19.71
CA ILE A 465 34.66 7.41 -18.71
C ILE A 465 34.86 6.08 -18.01
N THR A 466 34.80 6.05 -16.68
CA THR A 466 34.91 4.80 -15.93
C THR A 466 33.63 3.97 -16.07
N GLU A 467 33.73 2.66 -15.91
CA GLU A 467 32.62 1.73 -15.94
C GLU A 467 31.49 2.15 -15.00
N MET A 468 31.83 2.41 -13.74
CA MET A 468 30.86 2.81 -12.72
C MET A 468 30.13 4.11 -13.07
N VAL A 469 30.83 5.08 -13.66
CA VAL A 469 30.20 6.35 -14.04
C VAL A 469 29.31 6.18 -15.26
N LEU A 470 29.75 5.38 -16.24
CA LEU A 470 28.93 5.09 -17.41
C LEU A 470 27.61 4.42 -17.03
N GLU A 471 27.64 3.40 -16.20
CA GLU A 471 26.45 2.73 -15.69
C GLU A 471 25.54 3.69 -14.90
N ARG A 472 26.12 4.44 -13.97
CA ARG A 472 25.39 5.39 -13.13
C ARG A 472 24.70 6.49 -13.93
N GLU A 473 25.42 7.14 -14.83
CA GLU A 473 24.87 8.28 -15.57
C GLU A 473 23.90 7.83 -16.66
N MET A 474 24.17 6.70 -17.32
CA MET A 474 23.20 6.11 -18.26
C MET A 474 21.94 5.62 -17.53
N GLY A 475 22.10 4.95 -16.38
CA GLY A 475 20.96 4.52 -15.57
C GLY A 475 20.09 5.69 -15.12
N ARG A 476 20.70 6.83 -14.73
CA ARG A 476 19.97 8.07 -14.40
C ARG A 476 19.33 8.73 -15.61
N PHE A 477 20.01 8.73 -16.74
CA PHE A 477 19.51 9.36 -17.96
C PHE A 477 18.32 8.62 -18.56
N LEU A 478 18.37 7.29 -18.52
CA LEU A 478 17.33 6.41 -19.09
C LEU A 478 16.30 5.97 -18.05
N GLU A 479 16.54 6.27 -16.78
CA GLU A 479 15.71 5.80 -15.65
C GLU A 479 15.48 4.27 -15.70
N CYS A 480 16.51 3.53 -16.14
CA CYS A 480 16.48 2.09 -16.26
C CYS A 480 17.81 1.46 -15.89
N ARG A 481 17.82 0.13 -15.71
CA ARG A 481 19.04 -0.62 -15.47
C ARG A 481 19.90 -0.71 -16.72
N VAL A 482 21.16 -0.41 -16.56
CA VAL A 482 22.14 -0.44 -17.64
C VAL A 482 23.36 -1.23 -17.17
N LYS A 483 23.88 -2.10 -18.03
CA LYS A 483 25.17 -2.77 -17.80
C LYS A 483 26.22 -2.16 -18.73
N SER A 484 27.35 -1.78 -18.18
CA SER A 484 28.48 -1.27 -18.94
C SER A 484 28.96 -2.24 -20.02
N SER A 485 28.85 -3.56 -19.75
CA SER A 485 29.16 -4.60 -20.73
C SER A 485 28.34 -4.48 -22.01
N ASP A 486 27.04 -4.24 -21.88
CA ASP A 486 26.11 -4.16 -23.01
C ASP A 486 26.37 -2.88 -23.83
N ILE A 487 26.58 -1.76 -23.11
CA ILE A 487 26.96 -0.49 -23.74
C ILE A 487 28.29 -0.62 -24.47
N SER A 488 29.33 -1.12 -23.79
CA SER A 488 30.69 -1.20 -24.37
C SER A 488 30.74 -2.15 -25.56
N GLU A 489 29.97 -3.23 -25.53
CA GLU A 489 29.84 -4.14 -26.65
C GLU A 489 29.24 -3.46 -27.87
N HIS A 490 28.17 -2.68 -27.67
CA HIS A 490 27.52 -1.97 -28.77
C HIS A 490 28.39 -0.82 -29.29
N LEU A 491 29.04 -0.03 -28.41
CA LEU A 491 29.97 1.01 -28.79
C LEU A 491 31.20 0.46 -29.55
N SER A 492 31.64 -0.75 -29.23
CA SER A 492 32.70 -1.47 -29.94
C SER A 492 32.21 -1.88 -31.34
N LYS A 493 31.03 -2.53 -31.45
CA LYS A 493 30.43 -2.92 -32.75
C LYS A 493 30.20 -1.73 -33.69
N THR A 494 29.84 -0.58 -33.14
CA THR A 494 29.64 0.67 -33.91
C THR A 494 30.92 1.46 -34.14
N GLN A 495 32.08 0.92 -33.72
CA GLN A 495 33.40 1.53 -33.84
C GLN A 495 33.54 2.90 -33.16
N VAL A 496 32.66 3.21 -32.22
CA VAL A 496 32.68 4.47 -31.44
C VAL A 496 33.64 4.37 -30.27
N LEU A 497 33.84 3.16 -29.76
CA LEU A 497 34.81 2.87 -28.71
C LEU A 497 36.21 2.69 -29.30
N GLU A 498 37.21 3.34 -28.70
CA GLU A 498 38.61 3.10 -29.07
C GLU A 498 39.15 1.88 -28.30
N GLU A 499 39.33 0.78 -29.00
CA GLU A 499 39.94 -0.43 -28.47
C GLU A 499 41.46 -0.35 -28.42
N ASP A 500 42.10 -1.10 -27.52
CA ASP A 500 43.55 -1.26 -27.47
C ASP A 500 44.00 -2.28 -28.54
N GLN A 501 45.29 -2.36 -28.82
CA GLN A 501 45.89 -3.35 -29.72
C GLN A 501 45.55 -4.80 -29.34
N SER A 502 45.27 -5.05 -28.06
CA SER A 502 44.81 -6.33 -27.54
C SER A 502 43.28 -6.55 -27.65
N LEU A 503 42.53 -5.71 -28.37
CA LEU A 503 41.06 -5.69 -28.42
C LEU A 503 40.39 -5.45 -27.06
N ALA A 504 41.15 -4.93 -26.09
CA ALA A 504 40.58 -4.58 -24.78
C ALA A 504 39.69 -3.31 -24.92
N ARG A 505 38.47 -3.40 -24.43
CA ARG A 505 37.48 -2.30 -24.46
C ARG A 505 37.80 -1.14 -23.52
N THR A 506 38.80 -1.31 -22.63
CA THR A 506 39.21 -0.29 -21.68
C THR A 506 40.70 0.04 -21.81
N LYS A 507 41.03 1.32 -21.72
CA LYS A 507 42.43 1.79 -21.66
C LYS A 507 42.80 2.25 -20.26
N LYS A 508 44.01 1.98 -19.82
CA LYS A 508 44.51 2.42 -18.52
C LYS A 508 45.15 3.79 -18.63
N LYS A 509 44.74 4.73 -17.79
CA LYS A 509 45.30 6.07 -17.68
C LYS A 509 45.41 6.44 -16.21
N ASN A 510 46.59 6.85 -15.75
CA ASN A 510 46.85 7.20 -14.34
C ASN A 510 46.42 6.10 -13.35
N GLY A 511 46.66 4.82 -13.72
CA GLY A 511 46.27 3.68 -12.88
C GLY A 511 44.81 3.23 -12.97
N ILE A 512 43.90 4.06 -13.54
CA ILE A 512 42.46 3.80 -13.64
C ILE A 512 42.11 3.29 -15.05
N ARG A 513 41.14 2.38 -15.13
CA ARG A 513 40.62 1.87 -16.41
C ARG A 513 39.40 2.69 -16.87
N TYR A 514 39.44 3.11 -18.15
CA TYR A 514 38.40 3.91 -18.81
C TYR A 514 37.94 3.28 -20.11
N TYR A 515 36.67 3.40 -20.42
CA TYR A 515 36.18 3.37 -21.80
C TYR A 515 36.57 4.66 -22.48
N VAL A 516 37.09 4.58 -23.71
CA VAL A 516 37.51 5.74 -24.50
C VAL A 516 36.58 5.90 -25.68
N ILE A 517 35.72 6.91 -25.63
CA ILE A 517 34.67 7.17 -26.60
C ILE A 517 35.13 8.30 -27.55
N SER A 518 35.10 8.07 -28.88
CA SER A 518 35.36 9.10 -29.87
C SER A 518 34.10 9.96 -30.11
N ARG A 519 34.19 11.26 -29.84
CA ARG A 519 33.09 12.22 -30.00
C ARG A 519 32.66 12.37 -31.45
N SER A 520 33.59 12.43 -32.36
CA SER A 520 33.34 12.58 -33.80
C SER A 520 32.61 11.36 -34.38
N ARG A 521 33.08 10.14 -34.05
CA ARG A 521 32.44 8.90 -34.48
C ARG A 521 31.05 8.75 -33.88
N LEU A 522 30.90 9.07 -32.59
CA LEU A 522 29.62 9.04 -31.89
C LEU A 522 28.59 9.98 -32.54
N LYS A 523 29.02 11.20 -32.91
CA LYS A 523 28.16 12.18 -33.60
C LYS A 523 27.78 11.70 -35.00
N LEU A 524 28.72 11.16 -35.77
CA LEU A 524 28.47 10.60 -37.10
C LEU A 524 27.47 9.45 -37.06
N TYR A 525 27.62 8.54 -36.09
CA TYR A 525 26.70 7.44 -35.89
C TYR A 525 25.28 7.96 -35.63
N TYR A 526 25.12 8.90 -34.68
CA TYR A 526 23.81 9.48 -34.35
C TYR A 526 23.13 10.12 -35.58
N LEU A 527 23.88 10.91 -36.38
CA LEU A 527 23.34 11.53 -37.58
C LEU A 527 22.90 10.50 -38.63
N SER A 528 23.63 9.39 -38.76
CA SER A 528 23.27 8.30 -39.68
C SER A 528 22.00 7.55 -39.25
N THR A 529 21.73 7.41 -37.95
CA THR A 529 20.52 6.75 -37.45
C THR A 529 19.29 7.65 -37.56
N VAL A 530 19.40 8.94 -37.25
CA VAL A 530 18.28 9.90 -37.40
C VAL A 530 17.83 10.08 -38.85
N SER A 531 18.74 9.91 -39.82
CA SER A 531 18.38 9.97 -41.26
C SER A 531 17.67 8.70 -41.76
N ARG A 532 17.72 7.57 -41.02
CA ARG A 532 16.99 6.33 -41.36
C ARG A 532 15.57 6.29 -40.78
N ASP A 533 15.33 7.05 -39.72
CA ASP A 533 14.01 7.16 -39.03
C ASP A 533 13.08 8.18 -39.73
N LYS A 534 13.53 8.87 -40.77
CA LYS A 534 12.76 9.76 -41.67
C LYS A 534 12.43 9.03 -42.97
#